data_48422e9343506a36c71381c9d733da33
#
_entry.id   48422e9343506a36c71381c9d733da33
#
_cell.length_a   1.000
_cell.length_b   1.000
_cell.length_c   1.000
_cell.angle_alpha   90.00
_cell.angle_beta   90.00
_cell.angle_gamma   90.00
#
_symmetry.space_group_name_H-M   'P 1'
#
loop_
_entity.id
_entity.type
_entity.pdbx_description
1 polymer ?
#
loop_
_entity_poly.entity_id
_entity_poly.type
_entity_poly.pdbx_seq_one_letter_code
_entity_poly.pdbx_strand_id
1 'polypeptide(L)'
;MRWSFFALVGLISLSAAAPMASAAEDYAVLIISRERLEVPTNCEIGLYIQDQLAGRLFQEQSTSFNLPAGNVSLRLKLLPGQSPGCLPSLLAPPAQNITLKVGDVRKLRIAQGPDGMYLKPAALEY
;
A
#
# COMPACT_ATOMS: atom_id res chain seq x y z
N MET A 1 -66.07 14.50 8.92
CA MET A 1 -65.60 14.44 8.88
C MET A 1 -64.49 14.31 8.82
N ARG A 2 -64.05 14.31 8.93
CA ARG A 2 -63.18 14.17 8.95
C ARG A 2 -62.12 13.94 8.83
N TRP A 3 -61.83 13.88 8.80
CA TRP A 3 -61.11 13.71 8.78
C TRP A 3 -60.04 13.41 8.65
N SER A 4 -59.70 13.33 8.72
CA SER A 4 -58.79 13.07 8.67
C SER A 4 -57.77 13.10 8.53
N PHE A 5 -57.45 13.13 8.65
CA PHE A 5 -56.58 13.13 8.62
C PHE A 5 -55.52 12.83 8.54
N PHE A 6 -55.06 12.71 8.42
CA PHE A 6 -54.29 12.44 8.41
C PHE A 6 -53.30 12.23 8.33
N ALA A 7 -52.93 12.11 8.31
CA ALA A 7 -52.05 11.82 8.33
C ALA A 7 -51.03 11.90 8.05
N LEU A 8 -50.60 11.95 8.07
CA LEU A 8 -49.69 11.99 7.91
C LEU A 8 -48.66 11.71 7.89
N VAL A 9 -48.33 11.50 7.88
CA VAL A 9 -47.52 11.20 7.86
C VAL A 9 -46.39 11.13 7.75
N GLY A 10 -45.89 11.08 7.71
CA GLY A 10 -44.88 10.95 7.80
C GLY A 10 -43.85 10.80 7.48
N LEU A 11 -43.51 10.80 7.53
CA LEU A 11 -42.61 10.71 7.34
C LEU A 11 -41.51 10.57 7.36
N ILE A 12 -41.01 10.43 7.41
CA ILE A 12 -40.10 10.36 7.53
C ILE A 12 -39.03 10.00 7.32
N SER A 13 -38.46 9.77 7.13
CA SER A 13 -37.58 9.34 6.81
C SER A 13 -36.41 9.48 6.92
N LEU A 14 -35.99 9.45 7.20
CA LEU A 14 -34.96 9.52 7.41
C LEU A 14 -33.93 9.12 7.07
N SER A 15 -33.49 8.97 6.69
CA SER A 15 -32.60 8.66 6.24
C SER A 15 -31.48 8.63 6.64
N ALA A 16 -31.18 8.10 6.87
CA ALA A 16 -30.12 7.81 7.38
C ALA A 16 -29.01 7.99 6.64
N ALA A 17 -28.36 8.79 6.74
CA ALA A 17 -27.24 9.00 6.04
C ALA A 17 -26.20 8.07 6.38
N ALA A 18 -25.86 7.28 5.51
CA ALA A 18 -24.78 6.40 5.72
C ALA A 18 -23.51 7.19 5.89
N PRO A 19 -22.71 6.87 6.85
CA PRO A 19 -21.47 7.56 7.08
C PRO A 19 -20.41 7.09 6.11
N MET A 20 -20.52 7.50 4.89
CA MET A 20 -19.56 7.10 3.87
C MET A 20 -18.16 7.60 4.17
N ALA A 21 -18.07 8.69 4.90
CA ALA A 21 -16.78 9.28 5.16
C ALA A 21 -15.92 8.42 6.07
N SER A 22 -16.51 7.63 6.94
CA SER A 22 -15.72 6.88 7.89
C SER A 22 -14.96 5.74 7.23
N ALA A 23 -15.41 5.24 6.09
CA ALA A 23 -14.70 4.18 5.39
C ALA A 23 -13.35 4.64 4.88
N ALA A 24 -13.21 5.90 4.50
CA ALA A 24 -11.94 6.40 4.00
C ALA A 24 -10.90 6.54 5.11
N GLU A 25 -11.34 6.59 6.36
CA GLU A 25 -10.43 6.72 7.48
C GLU A 25 -9.87 5.39 7.95
N ASP A 26 -10.37 4.29 7.41
CA ASP A 26 -9.93 2.96 7.81
C ASP A 26 -8.69 2.50 7.08
N TYR A 27 -8.03 3.40 6.39
CA TYR A 27 -6.84 3.08 5.63
C TYR A 27 -5.59 3.62 6.30
N ALA A 28 -4.50 2.95 5.99
CA ALA A 28 -3.16 3.47 6.21
C ALA A 28 -2.53 3.75 4.87
N VAL A 29 -1.55 4.62 4.84
CA VAL A 29 -0.80 4.93 3.63
C VAL A 29 0.58 4.33 3.79
N LEU A 30 0.96 3.50 2.83
CA LEU A 30 2.28 2.91 2.77
C LEU A 30 3.01 3.49 1.57
N ILE A 31 4.16 4.11 1.81
CA ILE A 31 4.99 4.70 0.77
C ILE A 31 6.25 3.86 0.65
N ILE A 32 6.54 3.39 -0.55
CA ILE A 32 7.75 2.62 -0.83
C ILE A 32 8.61 3.43 -1.78
N SER A 33 9.84 3.67 -1.40
CA SER A 33 10.76 4.43 -2.25
C SER A 33 11.99 3.60 -2.61
N ARG A 34 12.47 3.82 -3.82
CA ARG A 34 13.74 3.28 -4.27
C ARG A 34 14.70 4.45 -4.46
N GLU A 35 15.57 4.60 -3.49
CA GLU A 35 16.52 5.69 -3.50
C GLU A 35 17.65 5.39 -4.47
N ARG A 36 18.26 6.44 -4.99
CA ARG A 36 19.38 6.29 -5.89
C ARG A 36 20.55 5.64 -5.16
N LEU A 37 21.17 4.68 -5.81
CA LEU A 37 22.37 4.00 -5.32
C LEU A 37 22.17 3.11 -4.11
N GLU A 38 20.98 3.04 -3.56
CA GLU A 38 20.71 2.13 -2.45
C GLU A 38 20.75 0.67 -2.94
N VAL A 39 20.16 0.42 -4.09
CA VAL A 39 20.24 -0.87 -4.77
C VAL A 39 20.66 -0.59 -6.21
N PRO A 40 21.96 -0.67 -6.51
CA PRO A 40 22.48 -0.23 -7.79
C PRO A 40 22.28 -1.26 -8.90
N THR A 41 21.07 -1.40 -9.35
CA THR A 41 20.75 -2.26 -10.47
C THR A 41 19.85 -1.52 -11.43
N ASN A 42 19.98 -1.82 -12.73
CA ASN A 42 19.10 -1.27 -13.73
C ASN A 42 17.80 -2.07 -13.85
N CYS A 43 17.68 -3.15 -13.13
CA CYS A 43 16.47 -3.96 -13.16
C CYS A 43 15.35 -3.28 -12.41
N GLU A 44 14.16 -3.46 -12.90
CA GLU A 44 12.96 -3.06 -12.21
C GLU A 44 12.80 -3.92 -10.96
N ILE A 45 12.39 -3.30 -9.87
CA ILE A 45 12.11 -4.03 -8.64
C ILE A 45 10.61 -4.15 -8.47
N GLY A 46 10.14 -5.38 -8.32
CA GLY A 46 8.73 -5.63 -8.06
C GLY A 46 8.46 -5.64 -6.57
N LEU A 47 7.43 -4.92 -6.19
CA LEU A 47 6.94 -4.94 -4.81
C LEU A 47 5.69 -5.82 -4.77
N TYR A 48 5.74 -6.84 -3.95
CA TYR A 48 4.64 -7.76 -3.76
C TYR A 48 4.00 -7.49 -2.41
N ILE A 49 2.71 -7.21 -2.44
CA ILE A 49 1.92 -7.02 -1.23
C ILE A 49 0.95 -8.20 -1.16
N GLN A 50 1.02 -8.94 -0.06
CA GLN A 50 0.20 -10.15 0.11
C GLN A 50 0.37 -11.09 -1.07
N ASP A 51 1.63 -11.26 -1.48
CA ASP A 51 2.05 -12.15 -2.58
C ASP A 51 1.51 -11.77 -3.96
N GLN A 52 1.00 -10.57 -4.11
CA GLN A 52 0.57 -10.07 -5.42
C GLN A 52 1.42 -8.89 -5.83
N LEU A 53 1.82 -8.86 -7.09
CA LEU A 53 2.60 -7.74 -7.61
C LEU A 53 1.77 -6.47 -7.54
N ALA A 54 2.19 -5.56 -6.70
CA ALA A 54 1.46 -4.32 -6.48
C ALA A 54 2.11 -3.12 -7.13
N GLY A 55 3.42 -3.16 -7.35
CA GLY A 55 4.11 -2.04 -7.96
C GLY A 55 5.44 -2.43 -8.54
N ARG A 56 5.94 -1.59 -9.43
CA ARG A 56 7.23 -1.76 -10.09
C ARG A 56 7.99 -0.46 -9.95
N LEU A 57 9.25 -0.58 -9.56
CA LEU A 57 10.05 0.60 -9.27
C LEU A 57 11.35 0.56 -10.04
N PHE A 58 11.58 1.60 -10.85
CA PHE A 58 12.89 1.92 -11.35
C PHE A 58 13.62 2.80 -10.34
N GLN A 59 14.86 3.15 -10.63
CA GLN A 59 15.64 3.97 -9.73
C GLN A 59 14.99 5.33 -9.50
N GLU A 60 15.08 5.80 -8.27
CA GLU A 60 14.59 7.11 -7.86
C GLU A 60 13.07 7.24 -7.94
N GLN A 61 12.37 6.12 -7.96
CA GLN A 61 10.92 6.14 -7.98
C GLN A 61 10.37 5.82 -6.59
N SER A 62 9.20 6.34 -6.32
CA SER A 62 8.45 5.94 -5.16
C SER A 62 6.99 5.76 -5.54
N THR A 63 6.30 4.98 -4.75
CA THR A 63 4.89 4.71 -4.98
C THR A 63 4.20 4.63 -3.63
N SER A 64 2.91 4.91 -3.62
CA SER A 64 2.15 4.86 -2.39
C SER A 64 0.91 4.01 -2.57
N PHE A 65 0.48 3.43 -1.48
CA PHE A 65 -0.67 2.53 -1.46
C PHE A 65 -1.56 2.88 -0.28
N ASN A 66 -2.85 2.86 -0.54
CA ASN A 66 -3.83 2.94 0.54
C ASN A 66 -4.21 1.51 0.89
N LEU A 67 -3.86 1.11 2.09
CA LEU A 67 -4.07 -0.28 2.53
C LEU A 67 -4.94 -0.31 3.77
N PRO A 68 -5.77 -1.33 3.91
CA PRO A 68 -6.49 -1.49 5.16
C PRO A 68 -5.52 -1.73 6.32
N ALA A 69 -5.93 -1.32 7.50
CA ALA A 69 -5.13 -1.57 8.69
C ALA A 69 -5.02 -3.06 8.93
N GLY A 70 -3.93 -3.47 9.53
CA GLY A 70 -3.66 -4.86 9.84
C GLY A 70 -2.28 -5.28 9.44
N ASN A 71 -2.04 -6.57 9.44
CA ASN A 71 -0.77 -7.15 9.05
C ASN A 71 -0.65 -7.22 7.55
N VAL A 72 0.49 -6.77 7.04
CA VAL A 72 0.75 -6.74 5.61
C VAL A 72 2.06 -7.45 5.35
N SER A 73 2.05 -8.37 4.40
CA SER A 73 3.25 -9.09 3.97
C SER A 73 3.82 -8.39 2.75
N LEU A 74 5.09 -8.03 2.81
CA LEU A 74 5.79 -7.32 1.75
C LEU A 74 6.97 -8.15 1.27
N ARG A 75 7.15 -8.23 -0.03
CA ARG A 75 8.26 -8.96 -0.63
C ARG A 75 8.77 -8.19 -1.84
N LEU A 76 10.07 -8.25 -2.04
CA LEU A 76 10.74 -7.62 -3.17
C LEU A 76 11.31 -8.68 -4.09
N LYS A 77 11.25 -8.43 -5.39
CA LYS A 77 11.91 -9.29 -6.39
C LYS A 77 12.43 -8.42 -7.50
N LEU A 78 13.57 -8.84 -8.06
CA LEU A 78 14.01 -8.27 -9.34
C LEU A 78 13.09 -8.83 -10.42
N LEU A 79 12.60 -7.94 -11.25
CA LEU A 79 11.72 -8.34 -12.34
C LEU A 79 12.54 -8.57 -13.61
N PRO A 80 12.18 -9.56 -14.42
CA PRO A 80 12.84 -9.75 -15.69
C PRO A 80 12.56 -8.54 -16.58
N GLY A 81 13.57 -8.17 -17.37
CA GLY A 81 13.46 -7.05 -18.25
C GLY A 81 14.42 -7.20 -19.40
N GLN A 82 14.47 -6.17 -20.23
CA GLN A 82 15.32 -6.19 -21.42
C GLN A 82 16.77 -5.86 -21.09
N SER A 83 17.02 -5.34 -19.90
CA SER A 83 18.40 -5.04 -19.51
C SER A 83 19.16 -6.32 -19.20
N PRO A 84 20.44 -6.39 -19.55
CA PRO A 84 21.23 -7.58 -19.22
C PRO A 84 21.29 -7.80 -17.72
N GLY A 85 21.20 -9.05 -17.34
CA GLY A 85 21.28 -9.41 -15.93
C GLY A 85 19.98 -9.35 -15.16
N CYS A 86 18.90 -8.94 -15.80
CA CYS A 86 17.59 -8.87 -15.14
C CYS A 86 16.85 -10.20 -15.31
N LEU A 87 17.42 -11.23 -14.73
CA LEU A 87 16.81 -12.56 -14.74
C LEU A 87 16.11 -12.79 -13.40
N PRO A 88 15.04 -13.56 -13.41
CA PRO A 88 14.38 -13.90 -12.16
C PRO A 88 15.38 -14.57 -11.22
N SER A 89 15.45 -14.09 -10.00
CA SER A 89 16.31 -14.68 -9.02
C SER A 89 15.67 -15.96 -8.50
N LEU A 90 16.48 -17.00 -8.38
CA LEU A 90 16.02 -18.22 -7.74
C LEU A 90 15.89 -18.05 -6.23
N LEU A 91 16.57 -17.06 -5.69
CA LEU A 91 16.55 -16.77 -4.27
C LEU A 91 15.79 -15.47 -4.05
N ALA A 92 14.51 -15.60 -3.78
CA ALA A 92 13.72 -14.45 -3.43
C ALA A 92 13.95 -14.13 -1.95
N PRO A 93 14.11 -12.85 -1.60
CA PRO A 93 14.19 -12.49 -0.19
C PRO A 93 12.92 -12.91 0.53
N PRO A 94 13.01 -13.22 1.82
CA PRO A 94 11.82 -13.58 2.57
C PRO A 94 10.87 -12.40 2.68
N ALA A 95 9.60 -12.70 2.86
CA ALA A 95 8.61 -11.68 3.07
C ALA A 95 8.84 -10.99 4.41
N GLN A 96 8.57 -9.69 4.43
CA GLN A 96 8.58 -8.91 5.66
C GLN A 96 7.15 -8.59 6.03
N ASN A 97 6.84 -8.73 7.30
CA ASN A 97 5.50 -8.44 7.79
C ASN A 97 5.54 -7.16 8.58
N ILE A 98 4.63 -6.26 8.27
CA ILE A 98 4.46 -5.04 9.03
C ILE A 98 3.02 -4.94 9.48
N THR A 99 2.81 -4.16 10.53
CA THR A 99 1.47 -3.90 11.04
C THR A 99 1.16 -2.44 10.82
N LEU A 100 0.06 -2.18 10.13
CA LEU A 100 -0.41 -0.83 9.86
C LEU A 100 -1.63 -0.55 10.72
N LYS A 101 -1.69 0.65 11.24
CA LYS A 101 -2.84 1.13 12.00
C LYS A 101 -3.58 2.17 11.18
N VAL A 102 -4.85 2.28 11.45
CA VAL A 102 -5.68 3.30 10.80
C VAL A 102 -5.04 4.66 10.98
N GLY A 103 -4.92 5.38 9.88
CA GLY A 103 -4.32 6.71 9.89
C GLY A 103 -2.81 6.75 9.80
N ASP A 104 -2.15 5.60 9.82
CA ASP A 104 -0.69 5.58 9.67
C ASP A 104 -0.27 6.08 8.30
N VAL A 105 0.83 6.81 8.27
CA VAL A 105 1.56 7.10 7.05
C VAL A 105 2.96 6.55 7.28
N ARG A 106 3.25 5.44 6.63
CA ARG A 106 4.49 4.71 6.84
C ARG A 106 5.33 4.75 5.57
N LYS A 107 6.55 5.22 5.67
CA LYS A 107 7.46 5.22 4.53
C LYS A 107 8.58 4.22 4.78
N LEU A 108 8.80 3.37 3.78
CA LEU A 108 9.89 2.41 3.77
C LEU A 108 10.70 2.64 2.51
N ARG A 109 11.98 2.35 2.60
CA ARG A 109 12.84 2.40 1.42
C ARG A 109 13.50 1.05 1.19
N ILE A 110 13.80 0.79 -0.07
CA ILE A 110 14.43 -0.46 -0.47
C ILE A 110 15.92 -0.35 -0.21
N ALA A 111 16.47 -1.34 0.47
CA ALA A 111 17.88 -1.40 0.79
C ALA A 111 18.45 -2.75 0.41
N GLN A 112 19.77 -2.83 0.31
CA GLN A 112 20.48 -4.05 0.00
C GLN A 112 21.21 -4.51 1.26
N GLY A 113 20.99 -5.75 1.63
CA GLY A 113 21.64 -6.36 2.77
C GLY A 113 22.31 -7.66 2.40
N PRO A 114 22.90 -8.35 3.38
CA PRO A 114 23.59 -9.62 3.10
C PRO A 114 22.67 -10.70 2.59
N ASP A 115 21.39 -10.65 2.94
CA ASP A 115 20.43 -11.66 2.49
C ASP A 115 19.61 -11.19 1.30
N GLY A 116 19.97 -10.09 0.67
CA GLY A 116 19.27 -9.56 -0.48
C GLY A 116 18.61 -8.25 -0.16
N MET A 117 17.64 -7.89 -1.01
CA MET A 117 16.91 -6.64 -0.83
C MET A 117 15.94 -6.74 0.34
N TYR A 118 15.76 -5.63 1.03
CA TYR A 118 14.79 -5.57 2.10
C TYR A 118 14.26 -4.14 2.22
N LEU A 119 13.20 -3.99 2.99
CA LEU A 119 12.58 -2.70 3.24
C LEU A 119 12.97 -2.24 4.63
N LYS A 120 13.37 -0.98 4.74
CA LYS A 120 13.69 -0.39 6.05
C LYS A 120 12.98 0.93 6.20
N PRO A 121 12.73 1.35 7.45
CA PRO A 121 12.04 2.61 7.68
C PRO A 121 12.79 3.78 7.08
N ALA A 122 12.03 4.74 6.58
CA ALA A 122 12.57 5.97 6.04
C ALA A 122 11.83 7.15 6.65
N ALA A 123 12.50 8.28 6.72
CA ALA A 123 11.89 9.48 7.25
C ALA A 123 10.92 10.06 6.23
N LEU A 124 9.82 10.60 6.72
CA LEU A 124 8.93 11.40 5.90
C LEU A 124 9.55 12.78 5.77
N GLU A 125 9.79 13.19 4.53
CA GLU A 125 10.35 14.49 4.25
C GLU A 125 9.32 15.35 3.56
N TYR A 126 9.19 16.56 4.02
CA TYR A 126 8.24 17.51 3.50
C TYR A 126 8.93 18.70 2.89
#